data_b70848a698fa99681ce4fd54d7fd22f6
#
_entry.id   b70848a698fa99681ce4fd54d7fd22f6
#
_cell.length_a   1.000
_cell.length_b   1.000
_cell.length_c   1.000
_cell.angle_alpha   90.00
_cell.angle_beta   90.00
_cell.angle_gamma   90.00
#
_symmetry.space_group_name_H-M   'P 1'
#
loop_
_entity.id
_entity.type
_entity.pdbx_description
1 polymer ?
#
loop_
_entity_poly.entity_id
_entity_poly.type
_entity_poly.pdbx_seq_one_letter_code
_entity_poly.pdbx_strand_id
1 'polypeptide(L)'
;MSVRSLNNTVPLLALRDAALELGSRLIFQKANIYISRNDKTCLVGRNGSGKSTLLKALSGALELDRGDRFIKPGIVVKYLSQEPDFKYDQTAWEYVKNGLKEEEFDQPNFRIESMLSELRLDGDRKVATLSGGEARRAALAKVIISKPDILLLDEPTNHLDLHTIEWLEAELRNFKGGFLLVSHDRAFLRNLSNSMYWIDRTVVRKHEKGFDQFVDWSEKIIKDEITENKNLDKKIAQETLWLREGLTARRKRNMGRVRQLHELGRKKLDRIKIPEQIKLVVQETTRSGKLVLEARNITKRFDSENEGQITITDSFSTLITRGERVGLIGRNGVGKTTLVRMLLGDEKPDSGKVKWGVGVEHVYFDQNRETLDKETTVWQTLCPNGGDRVEINGRSKHVAAYMRDFLFDEKQLTSRVASLSGGERNRLLLARLFSQEHNLLVLDEPTNDLDVETLEVLEEVLANYNGTVILVSHDREFLDKVATSTIAIEGDGLVEEYPGGYSTYLDQRTRVPSIVFTKRQDIKKEPPKKKMSKKGGKLSYKDQRELDDLPGRMEIMQGQIDSLTSELSISNLFQRDRKRYDIVSLELEKNVKDLKLAEQRWLELEERKLELENQ
;
A
#
# COMPACT_ATOMS: atom_id res chain seq x y z
N MET A 1 8.03 41.30 13.10
CA MET A 1 9.06 40.27 13.34
C MET A 1 8.85 39.71 14.74
N SER A 2 8.15 38.62 14.86
CA SER A 2 7.84 37.95 16.12
C SER A 2 8.75 36.74 16.23
N VAL A 3 9.70 36.80 17.14
CA VAL A 3 10.58 35.68 17.53
C VAL A 3 9.69 34.68 18.28
N ARG A 4 9.15 33.70 17.56
CA ARG A 4 8.51 32.54 18.19
C ARG A 4 9.60 31.71 18.87
N SER A 5 9.46 31.53 20.16
CA SER A 5 10.25 30.69 21.05
C SER A 5 10.59 29.34 20.40
N LEU A 6 11.85 29.16 20.03
CA LEU A 6 12.48 27.87 19.88
C LEU A 6 12.36 27.18 21.25
N ASN A 7 11.50 26.20 21.38
CA ASN A 7 11.55 25.22 22.47
C ASN A 7 12.91 24.52 22.38
N ASN A 8 13.85 25.02 23.13
CA ASN A 8 15.24 24.58 23.22
C ASN A 8 15.31 23.29 24.07
N THR A 9 14.58 22.25 23.66
CA THR A 9 14.75 20.90 24.21
C THR A 9 16.04 20.35 23.63
N VAL A 10 17.05 20.13 24.47
CA VAL A 10 18.29 19.49 24.08
C VAL A 10 17.95 18.16 23.41
N PRO A 11 18.40 17.91 22.17
CA PRO A 11 18.09 16.66 21.48
C PRO A 11 18.66 15.48 22.28
N LEU A 12 17.90 14.39 22.34
CA LEU A 12 18.36 13.14 22.95
C LEU A 12 19.34 12.40 22.05
N LEU A 13 19.09 12.45 20.75
CA LEU A 13 19.93 11.85 19.70
C LEU A 13 20.07 12.84 18.54
N ALA A 14 21.29 13.01 18.04
CA ALA A 14 21.51 13.86 16.87
C ALA A 14 22.65 13.34 15.97
N LEU A 15 22.53 13.66 14.68
CA LEU A 15 23.63 13.70 13.71
C LEU A 15 23.88 15.15 13.32
N ARG A 16 25.15 15.56 13.26
CA ARG A 16 25.56 16.92 12.89
C ARG A 16 26.56 16.84 11.74
N ASP A 17 26.27 17.55 10.66
CA ASP A 17 27.09 17.62 9.44
C ASP A 17 27.60 16.24 8.97
N ALA A 18 26.77 15.20 9.17
CA ALA A 18 27.13 13.84 8.92
C ALA A 18 27.25 13.57 7.41
N ALA A 19 28.32 12.86 7.03
CA ALA A 19 28.50 12.34 5.67
C ALA A 19 28.93 10.88 5.73
N LEU A 20 28.46 10.12 4.73
CA LEU A 20 28.78 8.71 4.61
C LEU A 20 28.89 8.30 3.14
N GLU A 21 29.95 7.56 2.84
CA GLU A 21 30.21 6.94 1.55
C GLU A 21 30.30 5.42 1.70
N LEU A 22 29.64 4.67 0.84
CA LEU A 22 29.76 3.22 0.78
C LEU A 22 30.43 2.82 -0.55
N GLY A 23 31.68 2.38 -0.46
CA GLY A 23 32.52 2.16 -1.64
C GLY A 23 32.77 3.47 -2.41
N SER A 24 32.28 3.55 -3.63
CA SER A 24 32.38 4.78 -4.47
C SER A 24 31.11 5.62 -4.47
N ARG A 25 30.10 5.23 -3.69
CA ARG A 25 28.78 5.89 -3.71
C ARG A 25 28.60 6.75 -2.46
N LEU A 26 28.45 8.05 -2.67
CA LEU A 26 28.03 8.98 -1.62
C LEU A 26 26.56 8.73 -1.28
N ILE A 27 26.26 8.41 -0.01
CA ILE A 27 24.91 8.12 0.47
C ILE A 27 24.22 9.39 0.98
N PHE A 28 24.89 10.12 1.85
CA PHE A 28 24.42 11.43 2.30
C PHE A 28 25.60 12.33 2.66
N GLN A 29 25.38 13.64 2.54
CA GLN A 29 26.34 14.67 2.90
C GLN A 29 25.66 15.77 3.72
N LYS A 30 26.39 16.29 4.74
CA LYS A 30 25.89 17.34 5.62
C LYS A 30 24.50 17.04 6.21
N ALA A 31 24.25 15.78 6.55
CA ALA A 31 22.99 15.39 7.16
C ALA A 31 22.93 15.92 8.60
N ASN A 32 21.84 16.64 8.88
CA ASN A 32 21.55 17.18 10.21
C ASN A 32 20.21 16.62 10.66
N ILE A 33 20.22 15.76 11.69
CA ILE A 33 19.03 15.11 12.25
C ILE A 33 19.04 15.31 13.74
N TYR A 34 17.91 15.70 14.30
CA TYR A 34 17.72 15.93 15.72
C TYR A 34 16.45 15.23 16.16
N ILE A 35 16.54 14.41 17.21
CA ILE A 35 15.41 13.69 17.80
C ILE A 35 15.36 14.04 19.29
N SER A 36 14.24 14.61 19.71
CA SER A 36 13.95 14.99 21.09
C SER A 36 12.88 14.07 21.68
N ARG A 37 12.59 14.25 22.97
CA ARG A 37 11.49 13.51 23.61
C ARG A 37 10.15 13.92 23.00
N ASN A 38 9.27 12.95 22.78
CA ASN A 38 7.97 13.10 22.11
C ASN A 38 8.02 13.52 20.62
N ASP A 39 9.20 13.58 20.01
CA ASP A 39 9.28 13.76 18.55
C ASP A 39 8.79 12.50 17.86
N LYS A 40 7.75 12.66 17.03
CA LYS A 40 7.17 11.62 16.20
C LYS A 40 7.52 11.92 14.75
N THR A 41 8.66 11.43 14.33
CA THR A 41 9.27 11.83 13.05
C THR A 41 9.31 10.66 12.08
N CYS A 42 8.98 10.91 10.82
CA CYS A 42 9.20 9.94 9.75
C CYS A 42 10.38 10.35 8.85
N LEU A 43 11.02 9.35 8.26
CA LEU A 43 12.08 9.52 7.25
C LEU A 43 11.58 8.96 5.92
N VAL A 44 11.44 9.83 4.94
CA VAL A 44 10.91 9.51 3.61
C VAL A 44 12.01 9.65 2.56
N GLY A 45 11.92 8.91 1.49
CA GLY A 45 12.85 8.96 0.35
C GLY A 45 12.75 7.72 -0.50
N ARG A 46 13.30 7.81 -1.71
CA ARG A 46 13.30 6.71 -2.68
C ARG A 46 14.03 5.46 -2.16
N ASN A 47 13.71 4.30 -2.72
CA ASN A 47 14.47 3.10 -2.44
C ASN A 47 15.93 3.26 -2.89
N GLY A 48 16.86 2.81 -2.02
CA GLY A 48 18.29 3.00 -2.23
C GLY A 48 18.80 4.42 -1.98
N SER A 49 17.99 5.36 -1.43
CA SER A 49 18.44 6.71 -1.06
C SER A 49 19.28 6.74 0.22
N GLY A 50 19.34 5.63 0.97
CA GLY A 50 20.15 5.52 2.20
C GLY A 50 19.35 5.65 3.49
N LYS A 51 18.01 5.46 3.49
CA LYS A 51 17.16 5.52 4.70
C LYS A 51 17.65 4.59 5.80
N SER A 52 17.78 3.29 5.50
CA SER A 52 18.26 2.27 6.46
C SER A 52 19.70 2.52 6.89
N THR A 53 20.54 3.02 5.98
CA THR A 53 21.94 3.39 6.27
C THR A 53 22.01 4.54 7.27
N LEU A 54 21.13 5.53 7.10
CA LEU A 54 21.02 6.67 8.00
C LEU A 54 20.52 6.25 9.40
N LEU A 55 19.54 5.31 9.48
CA LEU A 55 19.10 4.73 10.75
C LEU A 55 20.22 3.94 11.44
N LYS A 56 21.02 3.15 10.68
CA LYS A 56 22.19 2.44 11.20
C LYS A 56 23.25 3.41 11.74
N ALA A 57 23.49 4.52 11.06
CA ALA A 57 24.40 5.56 11.54
C ALA A 57 23.87 6.22 12.83
N LEU A 58 22.56 6.53 12.89
CA LEU A 58 21.92 7.04 14.11
C LEU A 58 21.98 6.06 15.28
N SER A 59 21.76 4.77 15.02
CA SER A 59 21.86 3.74 16.06
C SER A 59 23.28 3.50 16.54
N GLY A 60 24.30 3.86 15.74
CA GLY A 60 25.72 3.61 16.00
C GLY A 60 26.19 2.24 15.50
N ALA A 61 25.36 1.53 14.75
CA ALA A 61 25.74 0.29 14.08
C ALA A 61 26.67 0.53 12.87
N LEU A 62 26.75 1.78 12.41
CA LEU A 62 27.61 2.19 11.30
C LEU A 62 28.33 3.49 11.66
N GLU A 63 29.66 3.51 11.46
CA GLU A 63 30.49 4.69 11.67
C GLU A 63 30.33 5.70 10.53
N LEU A 64 30.47 6.98 10.84
CA LEU A 64 30.40 8.09 9.91
C LEU A 64 31.80 8.39 9.33
N ASP A 65 31.89 8.74 8.06
CA ASP A 65 33.13 9.26 7.49
C ASP A 65 33.45 10.69 7.94
N ARG A 66 32.39 11.50 8.12
CA ARG A 66 32.48 12.88 8.62
C ARG A 66 31.26 13.25 9.45
N GLY A 67 31.46 14.23 10.34
CA GLY A 67 30.42 14.73 11.22
C GLY A 67 30.38 13.99 12.55
N ASP A 68 29.45 14.38 13.41
CA ASP A 68 29.36 13.90 14.78
C ASP A 68 28.02 13.26 15.08
N ARG A 69 28.05 12.13 15.79
CA ARG A 69 26.89 11.51 16.40
C ARG A 69 26.85 11.87 17.90
N PHE A 70 25.77 12.52 18.29
CA PHE A 70 25.54 12.88 19.68
C PHE A 70 24.45 12.01 20.29
N ILE A 71 24.70 11.45 21.47
CA ILE A 71 23.72 10.79 22.33
C ILE A 71 23.82 11.42 23.71
N LYS A 72 22.68 11.83 24.27
CA LYS A 72 22.62 12.30 25.64
C LYS A 72 22.95 11.13 26.59
N PRO A 73 23.85 11.30 27.57
CA PRO A 73 24.18 10.25 28.52
C PRO A 73 22.94 9.71 29.26
N GLY A 74 22.89 8.41 29.48
CA GLY A 74 21.84 7.72 30.24
C GLY A 74 20.54 7.43 29.49
N ILE A 75 20.44 7.72 28.18
CA ILE A 75 19.27 7.33 27.36
C ILE A 75 19.46 5.97 26.72
N VAL A 76 18.34 5.30 26.51
CA VAL A 76 18.26 3.99 25.82
C VAL A 76 17.74 4.21 24.41
N VAL A 77 18.58 3.91 23.41
CA VAL A 77 18.21 3.92 21.98
C VAL A 77 18.07 2.47 21.52
N LYS A 78 16.93 2.15 20.89
CA LYS A 78 16.72 0.83 20.28
C LYS A 78 16.45 1.00 18.79
N TYR A 79 17.02 0.07 18.02
CA TYR A 79 16.87 0.02 16.57
C TYR A 79 16.21 -1.29 16.15
N LEU A 80 15.13 -1.21 15.41
CA LEU A 80 14.51 -2.33 14.75
C LEU A 80 15.01 -2.36 13.30
N SER A 81 15.86 -3.33 12.98
CA SER A 81 16.38 -3.55 11.64
C SER A 81 15.32 -4.16 10.72
N GLN A 82 15.49 -4.00 9.41
CA GLN A 82 14.63 -4.63 8.41
C GLN A 82 14.67 -6.16 8.52
N GLU A 83 15.85 -6.76 8.71
CA GLU A 83 16.03 -8.18 8.98
C GLU A 83 16.42 -8.36 10.45
N PRO A 84 15.59 -9.05 11.25
CA PRO A 84 15.91 -9.31 12.65
C PRO A 84 17.07 -10.28 12.77
N ASP A 85 17.97 -10.03 13.72
CA ASP A 85 19.09 -10.94 14.04
C ASP A 85 18.63 -11.95 15.10
N PHE A 86 18.59 -13.23 14.72
CA PHE A 86 18.15 -14.32 15.58
C PHE A 86 19.29 -15.26 15.92
N LYS A 87 19.38 -15.63 17.21
CA LYS A 87 20.16 -16.79 17.64
C LYS A 87 19.28 -18.03 17.50
N TYR A 88 19.70 -18.97 16.68
CA TYR A 88 18.87 -20.10 16.20
C TYR A 88 18.28 -21.00 17.30
N ASP A 89 18.87 -21.07 18.48
CA ASP A 89 18.44 -21.98 19.55
C ASP A 89 17.52 -21.37 20.62
N GLN A 90 17.12 -20.10 20.47
CA GLN A 90 16.26 -19.41 21.42
C GLN A 90 14.79 -19.64 21.14
N THR A 91 13.95 -19.70 22.19
CA THR A 91 12.50 -19.60 22.08
C THR A 91 12.07 -18.15 21.84
N ALA A 92 10.86 -17.96 21.33
CA ALA A 92 10.29 -16.63 21.14
C ALA A 92 10.20 -15.85 22.46
N TRP A 93 9.87 -16.54 23.54
CA TRP A 93 9.84 -15.97 24.89
C TRP A 93 11.21 -15.48 25.36
N GLU A 94 12.25 -16.32 25.22
CA GLU A 94 13.63 -15.94 25.57
C GLU A 94 14.14 -14.78 24.72
N TYR A 95 13.78 -14.77 23.44
CA TYR A 95 14.18 -13.70 22.53
C TYR A 95 13.57 -12.35 22.95
N VAL A 96 12.29 -12.32 23.35
CA VAL A 96 11.62 -11.10 23.83
C VAL A 96 12.15 -10.69 25.19
N LYS A 97 12.41 -11.65 26.09
CA LYS A 97 13.03 -11.40 27.41
C LYS A 97 14.36 -10.67 27.30
N ASN A 98 15.19 -11.01 26.30
CA ASN A 98 16.47 -10.32 26.06
C ASN A 98 16.31 -8.83 25.66
N GLY A 99 15.10 -8.35 25.47
CA GLY A 99 14.78 -6.92 25.33
C GLY A 99 14.80 -6.16 26.65
N LEU A 100 14.55 -6.83 27.79
CA LEU A 100 14.52 -6.23 29.12
C LEU A 100 15.93 -5.93 29.63
N LYS A 101 16.04 -5.03 30.61
CA LYS A 101 17.30 -4.79 31.33
C LYS A 101 17.54 -5.93 32.32
N GLU A 102 18.79 -6.21 32.64
CA GLU A 102 19.17 -7.27 33.59
C GLU A 102 18.48 -7.12 34.96
N GLU A 103 18.27 -5.91 35.42
CA GLU A 103 17.57 -5.57 36.67
C GLU A 103 16.07 -5.92 36.65
N GLU A 104 15.48 -6.12 35.47
CA GLU A 104 14.06 -6.45 35.29
C GLU A 104 13.85 -7.96 35.03
N PHE A 105 14.92 -8.78 34.98
CA PHE A 105 14.79 -10.23 34.69
C PHE A 105 14.04 -11.02 35.77
N ASP A 106 14.02 -10.53 37.01
CA ASP A 106 13.34 -11.17 38.13
C ASP A 106 11.88 -10.70 38.32
N GLN A 107 11.42 -9.77 37.51
CA GLN A 107 10.03 -9.34 37.54
C GLN A 107 9.10 -10.35 36.81
N PRO A 108 7.83 -10.46 37.24
CA PRO A 108 6.95 -11.51 36.72
C PRO A 108 6.81 -11.47 35.19
N ASN A 109 6.88 -12.65 34.60
CA ASN A 109 6.83 -12.95 33.16
C ASN A 109 5.56 -12.38 32.47
N PHE A 110 4.59 -11.86 33.23
CA PHE A 110 3.29 -11.38 32.80
C PHE A 110 3.37 -10.36 31.65
N ARG A 111 4.38 -9.45 31.68
CA ARG A 111 4.51 -8.45 30.58
C ARG A 111 4.95 -9.11 29.27
N ILE A 112 5.81 -10.12 29.32
CA ILE A 112 6.24 -10.88 28.15
C ILE A 112 5.06 -11.69 27.62
N GLU A 113 4.36 -12.39 28.52
CA GLU A 113 3.20 -13.22 28.16
C GLU A 113 2.07 -12.37 27.57
N SER A 114 1.77 -11.21 28.16
CA SER A 114 0.79 -10.26 27.61
C SER A 114 1.19 -9.80 26.21
N MET A 115 2.43 -9.40 26.01
CA MET A 115 2.95 -8.95 24.72
C MET A 115 2.90 -10.06 23.66
N LEU A 116 3.30 -11.29 24.03
CA LEU A 116 3.26 -12.45 23.14
C LEU A 116 1.81 -12.81 22.79
N SER A 117 0.90 -12.74 23.76
CA SER A 117 -0.54 -12.99 23.56
C SER A 117 -1.17 -11.95 22.63
N GLU A 118 -0.88 -10.65 22.82
CA GLU A 118 -1.38 -9.56 21.96
C GLU A 118 -0.90 -9.72 20.52
N LEU A 119 0.38 -10.11 20.34
CA LEU A 119 0.99 -10.38 19.05
C LEU A 119 0.73 -11.79 18.52
N ARG A 120 -0.02 -12.62 19.29
CA ARG A 120 -0.34 -14.01 18.94
C ARG A 120 0.89 -14.82 18.57
N LEU A 121 1.89 -14.75 19.42
CA LEU A 121 3.11 -15.52 19.30
C LEU A 121 3.11 -16.63 20.35
N ASP A 122 3.42 -17.84 19.91
CA ASP A 122 3.68 -18.94 20.80
C ASP A 122 5.09 -18.77 21.36
N GLY A 123 5.17 -18.52 22.68
CA GLY A 123 6.43 -18.27 23.38
C GLY A 123 7.38 -19.46 23.37
N ASP A 124 6.88 -20.67 23.31
CA ASP A 124 7.67 -21.91 23.39
C ASP A 124 8.27 -22.32 22.05
N ARG A 125 7.80 -21.76 20.94
CA ARG A 125 8.37 -22.03 19.61
C ARG A 125 9.76 -21.45 19.47
N LYS A 126 10.66 -22.22 18.83
CA LYS A 126 11.98 -21.75 18.47
C LYS A 126 11.92 -20.65 17.42
N VAL A 127 12.70 -19.60 17.59
CA VAL A 127 12.74 -18.45 16.67
C VAL A 127 13.09 -18.89 15.23
N ALA A 128 13.92 -19.93 15.08
CA ALA A 128 14.29 -20.48 13.78
C ALA A 128 13.13 -21.11 13.00
N THR A 129 12.02 -21.46 13.67
CA THR A 129 10.84 -22.10 13.05
C THR A 129 9.70 -21.10 12.82
N LEU A 130 9.90 -19.83 13.16
CA LEU A 130 8.91 -18.79 12.96
C LEU A 130 8.83 -18.39 11.48
N SER A 131 7.63 -18.13 11.01
CA SER A 131 7.42 -17.49 9.72
C SER A 131 8.00 -16.05 9.72
N GLY A 132 8.26 -15.47 8.56
CA GLY A 132 8.78 -14.10 8.46
C GLY A 132 7.94 -13.06 9.21
N GLY A 133 6.61 -13.19 9.16
CA GLY A 133 5.69 -12.32 9.91
C GLY A 133 5.75 -12.53 11.42
N GLU A 134 5.84 -13.78 11.89
CA GLU A 134 6.01 -14.10 13.32
C GLU A 134 7.35 -13.62 13.84
N ALA A 135 8.41 -13.82 13.07
CA ALA A 135 9.74 -13.34 13.37
C ALA A 135 9.77 -11.81 13.52
N ARG A 136 9.06 -11.11 12.64
CA ARG A 136 8.93 -9.66 12.69
C ARG A 136 8.17 -9.19 13.93
N ARG A 137 7.06 -9.86 14.29
CA ARG A 137 6.31 -9.59 15.51
C ARG A 137 7.15 -9.81 16.76
N ALA A 138 7.94 -10.89 16.82
CA ALA A 138 8.87 -11.15 17.92
C ALA A 138 9.93 -10.04 18.06
N ALA A 139 10.49 -9.56 16.95
CA ALA A 139 11.45 -8.46 16.96
C ALA A 139 10.84 -7.15 17.46
N LEU A 140 9.60 -6.84 17.05
CA LEU A 140 8.84 -5.70 17.56
C LEU A 140 8.59 -5.81 19.07
N ALA A 141 8.13 -6.99 19.54
CA ALA A 141 7.93 -7.26 20.96
C ALA A 141 9.19 -6.98 21.77
N LYS A 142 10.35 -7.49 21.34
CA LYS A 142 11.64 -7.28 21.98
C LYS A 142 12.03 -5.80 22.10
N VAL A 143 11.78 -5.03 21.07
CA VAL A 143 12.14 -3.61 21.04
C VAL A 143 11.17 -2.78 21.89
N ILE A 144 9.87 -3.03 21.82
CA ILE A 144 8.85 -2.27 22.55
C ILE A 144 8.88 -2.57 24.06
N ILE A 145 9.09 -3.84 24.44
CA ILE A 145 9.12 -4.24 25.86
C ILE A 145 10.24 -3.55 26.64
N SER A 146 11.33 -3.18 25.96
CA SER A 146 12.49 -2.49 26.55
C SER A 146 12.21 -1.05 26.98
N LYS A 147 11.04 -0.47 26.64
CA LYS A 147 10.65 0.92 26.91
C LYS A 147 11.78 1.92 26.64
N PRO A 148 12.29 2.02 25.41
CA PRO A 148 13.40 2.90 25.11
C PRO A 148 13.01 4.37 25.20
N ASP A 149 14.00 5.27 25.36
CA ASP A 149 13.77 6.71 25.24
C ASP A 149 13.68 7.15 23.78
N ILE A 150 14.40 6.44 22.89
CA ILE A 150 14.37 6.66 21.45
C ILE A 150 14.20 5.33 20.71
N LEU A 151 13.31 5.34 19.75
CA LEU A 151 12.99 4.20 18.92
C LEU A 151 13.29 4.52 17.45
N LEU A 152 14.17 3.73 16.84
CA LEU A 152 14.49 3.79 15.42
C LEU A 152 13.85 2.59 14.72
N LEU A 153 12.91 2.83 13.82
CA LEU A 153 12.12 1.78 13.16
C LEU A 153 12.38 1.79 11.66
N ASP A 154 12.89 0.67 11.14
CA ASP A 154 13.16 0.48 9.71
C ASP A 154 12.15 -0.49 9.10
N GLU A 155 11.19 0.06 8.34
CA GLU A 155 10.08 -0.66 7.69
C GLU A 155 9.35 -1.61 8.65
N PRO A 156 8.83 -1.14 9.79
CA PRO A 156 8.21 -2.02 10.78
C PRO A 156 6.93 -2.68 10.31
N THR A 157 6.26 -2.12 9.32
CA THR A 157 4.98 -2.59 8.77
C THR A 157 5.13 -3.72 7.75
N ASN A 158 6.34 -3.93 7.18
CA ASN A 158 6.58 -4.97 6.19
C ASN A 158 6.30 -6.37 6.77
N HIS A 159 5.59 -7.19 6.02
CA HIS A 159 5.18 -8.55 6.39
C HIS A 159 4.25 -8.64 7.60
N LEU A 160 3.71 -7.52 8.10
CA LEU A 160 2.68 -7.51 9.12
C LEU A 160 1.29 -7.51 8.51
N ASP A 161 0.35 -8.17 9.17
CA ASP A 161 -1.06 -8.06 8.81
C ASP A 161 -1.69 -6.77 9.37
N LEU A 162 -2.83 -6.39 8.84
CA LEU A 162 -3.53 -5.16 9.18
C LEU A 162 -3.80 -5.02 10.68
N HIS A 163 -4.13 -6.13 11.36
CA HIS A 163 -4.40 -6.11 12.81
C HIS A 163 -3.13 -5.78 13.62
N THR A 164 -1.99 -6.38 13.24
CA THR A 164 -0.70 -6.09 13.88
C THR A 164 -0.24 -4.66 13.58
N ILE A 165 -0.52 -4.13 12.38
CA ILE A 165 -0.23 -2.73 12.03
C ILE A 165 -1.06 -1.78 12.90
N GLU A 166 -2.36 -2.05 13.09
CA GLU A 166 -3.25 -1.26 13.95
C GLU A 166 -2.79 -1.28 15.42
N TRP A 167 -2.40 -2.45 15.91
CA TRP A 167 -1.82 -2.60 17.24
C TRP A 167 -0.53 -1.75 17.39
N LEU A 168 0.40 -1.85 16.43
CA LEU A 168 1.65 -1.10 16.44
C LEU A 168 1.38 0.41 16.38
N GLU A 169 0.41 0.83 15.59
CA GLU A 169 -0.01 2.23 15.50
C GLU A 169 -0.51 2.76 16.85
N ALA A 170 -1.33 1.97 17.56
CA ALA A 170 -1.83 2.32 18.89
C ALA A 170 -0.69 2.42 19.91
N GLU A 171 0.27 1.48 19.91
CA GLU A 171 1.45 1.51 20.77
C GLU A 171 2.34 2.73 20.52
N LEU A 172 2.65 3.02 19.25
CA LEU A 172 3.49 4.18 18.89
C LEU A 172 2.79 5.52 19.13
N ARG A 173 1.45 5.56 19.00
CA ARG A 173 0.67 6.75 19.34
C ARG A 173 0.79 7.10 20.82
N ASN A 174 0.81 6.09 21.69
CA ASN A 174 0.93 6.23 23.14
C ASN A 174 2.38 6.29 23.63
N PHE A 175 3.36 6.09 22.75
CA PHE A 175 4.77 6.10 23.11
C PHE A 175 5.24 7.48 23.57
N LYS A 176 5.85 7.53 24.77
CA LYS A 176 6.30 8.78 25.44
C LYS A 176 7.73 9.18 25.09
N GLY A 177 8.47 8.33 24.41
CA GLY A 177 9.81 8.64 23.88
C GLY A 177 9.75 9.38 22.55
N GLY A 178 10.92 9.60 21.95
CA GLY A 178 11.01 10.06 20.56
C GLY A 178 11.18 8.87 19.60
N PHE A 179 10.67 8.97 18.38
CA PHE A 179 10.98 7.95 17.37
C PHE A 179 11.29 8.57 16.00
N LEU A 180 12.08 7.80 15.24
CA LEU A 180 12.29 8.01 13.80
C LEU A 180 11.85 6.75 13.07
N LEU A 181 10.87 6.91 12.18
CA LEU A 181 10.18 5.84 11.49
C LEU A 181 10.44 5.92 9.98
N VAL A 182 10.88 4.82 9.38
CA VAL A 182 10.87 4.59 7.94
C VAL A 182 9.74 3.62 7.65
N SER A 183 8.82 3.97 6.77
CA SER A 183 7.77 3.07 6.28
C SER A 183 7.31 3.50 4.89
N HIS A 184 6.76 2.55 4.15
CA HIS A 184 6.07 2.79 2.88
C HIS A 184 4.55 2.83 3.04
N ASP A 185 4.01 2.47 4.21
CA ASP A 185 2.59 2.60 4.56
C ASP A 185 2.25 4.07 4.85
N ARG A 186 1.57 4.71 3.90
CA ARG A 186 1.22 6.14 3.97
C ARG A 186 0.22 6.43 5.07
N ALA A 187 -0.77 5.56 5.29
CA ALA A 187 -1.74 5.72 6.37
C ALA A 187 -1.05 5.69 7.74
N PHE A 188 -0.12 4.75 7.92
CA PHE A 188 0.70 4.62 9.13
C PHE A 188 1.57 5.88 9.38
N LEU A 189 2.25 6.37 8.33
CA LEU A 189 3.05 7.60 8.43
C LEU A 189 2.18 8.82 8.77
N ARG A 190 1.01 8.95 8.14
CA ARG A 190 0.08 10.06 8.37
C ARG A 190 -0.45 10.08 9.79
N ASN A 191 -0.84 8.93 10.31
CA ASN A 191 -1.44 8.83 11.63
C ASN A 191 -0.46 9.04 12.79
N LEU A 192 0.84 8.84 12.55
CA LEU A 192 1.86 8.84 13.60
C LEU A 192 2.81 10.04 13.55
N SER A 193 3.12 10.59 12.37
CA SER A 193 4.16 11.60 12.25
C SER A 193 3.63 13.02 12.44
N ASN A 194 4.37 13.82 13.19
CA ASN A 194 4.15 15.26 13.35
C ASN A 194 5.24 16.12 12.67
N SER A 195 6.34 15.50 12.26
CA SER A 195 7.43 16.11 11.50
C SER A 195 8.07 15.06 10.60
N MET A 196 8.84 15.48 9.60
CA MET A 196 9.50 14.55 8.70
C MET A 196 10.89 14.99 8.29
N TYR A 197 11.72 14.02 7.94
CA TYR A 197 12.94 14.19 7.17
C TYR A 197 12.74 13.56 5.79
N TRP A 198 13.21 14.26 4.77
CA TRP A 198 13.22 13.76 3.41
C TRP A 198 14.66 13.63 2.92
N ILE A 199 15.06 12.40 2.58
CA ILE A 199 16.35 12.13 1.97
C ILE A 199 16.17 12.06 0.45
N ASP A 200 16.71 13.04 -0.24
CA ASP A 200 16.68 13.12 -1.69
C ASP A 200 18.09 13.43 -2.21
N ARG A 201 18.56 12.57 -3.11
CA ARG A 201 19.83 12.79 -3.82
C ARG A 201 20.97 13.21 -2.88
N THR A 202 21.21 12.44 -1.81
CA THR A 202 22.25 12.67 -0.79
C THR A 202 22.01 13.82 0.20
N VAL A 203 20.95 14.62 0.03
CA VAL A 203 20.61 15.74 0.90
C VAL A 203 19.44 15.36 1.81
N VAL A 204 19.59 15.64 3.11
CA VAL A 204 18.53 15.44 4.10
C VAL A 204 17.89 16.78 4.44
N ARG A 205 16.58 16.90 4.18
CA ARG A 205 15.80 18.11 4.47
C ARG A 205 14.78 17.83 5.55
N LYS A 206 14.62 18.74 6.51
CA LYS A 206 13.59 18.65 7.55
C LYS A 206 12.35 19.43 7.16
N HIS A 207 11.18 18.88 7.46
CA HIS A 207 9.90 19.56 7.41
C HIS A 207 9.21 19.47 8.77
N GLU A 208 8.73 20.62 9.29
CA GLU A 208 8.14 20.76 10.63
C GLU A 208 6.67 20.30 10.71
N LYS A 209 6.19 19.60 9.69
CA LYS A 209 4.82 19.08 9.62
C LYS A 209 4.85 17.60 9.26
N GLY A 210 3.76 16.91 9.56
CA GLY A 210 3.60 15.49 9.29
C GLY A 210 3.52 15.13 7.81
N PHE A 211 3.38 13.83 7.55
CA PHE A 211 3.42 13.26 6.21
C PHE A 211 2.31 13.76 5.27
N ASP A 212 1.16 14.24 5.79
CA ASP A 212 0.05 14.77 4.98
C ASP A 212 0.47 15.84 3.96
N GLN A 213 1.50 16.62 4.29
CA GLN A 213 1.95 17.71 3.44
C GLN A 213 3.19 17.34 2.61
N PHE A 214 3.59 16.07 2.60
CA PHE A 214 4.80 15.63 1.91
C PHE A 214 4.72 15.85 0.41
N VAL A 215 3.63 15.44 -0.23
CA VAL A 215 3.45 15.52 -1.68
C VAL A 215 3.54 16.96 -2.15
N ASP A 216 2.73 17.84 -1.58
CA ASP A 216 2.71 19.27 -1.94
C ASP A 216 4.06 19.95 -1.69
N TRP A 217 4.71 19.63 -0.56
CA TRP A 217 5.99 20.20 -0.18
C TRP A 217 7.12 19.71 -1.09
N SER A 218 7.19 18.41 -1.38
CA SER A 218 8.20 17.83 -2.26
C SER A 218 8.07 18.34 -3.70
N GLU A 219 6.83 18.39 -4.22
CA GLU A 219 6.56 18.97 -5.54
C GLU A 219 6.98 20.43 -5.64
N LYS A 220 6.69 21.22 -4.60
CA LYS A 220 7.10 22.62 -4.56
C LYS A 220 8.62 22.75 -4.64
N ILE A 221 9.37 21.98 -3.85
CA ILE A 221 10.84 22.00 -3.87
C ILE A 221 11.36 21.61 -5.26
N ILE A 222 10.82 20.55 -5.86
CA ILE A 222 11.21 20.10 -7.19
C ILE A 222 10.93 21.19 -8.25
N LYS A 223 9.75 21.83 -8.20
CA LYS A 223 9.38 22.94 -9.10
C LYS A 223 10.32 24.15 -8.93
N ASP A 224 10.65 24.49 -7.69
CA ASP A 224 11.59 25.58 -7.40
C ASP A 224 12.99 25.24 -7.92
N GLU A 225 13.50 24.03 -7.71
CA GLU A 225 14.79 23.55 -8.26
C GLU A 225 14.81 23.57 -9.80
N ILE A 226 13.73 23.14 -10.46
CA ILE A 226 13.62 23.21 -11.93
C ILE A 226 13.71 24.65 -12.40
N THR A 227 13.03 25.56 -11.70
CA THR A 227 13.01 26.98 -12.05
C THR A 227 14.39 27.62 -11.85
N GLU A 228 15.05 27.33 -10.72
CA GLU A 228 16.42 27.77 -10.45
C GLU A 228 17.41 27.23 -11.49
N ASN A 229 17.26 25.94 -11.85
CA ASN A 229 18.08 25.31 -12.88
C ASN A 229 17.91 25.97 -14.23
N LYS A 230 16.68 26.26 -14.68
CA LYS A 230 16.39 27.00 -15.91
C LYS A 230 17.01 28.39 -15.91
N ASN A 231 16.90 29.10 -14.76
CA ASN A 231 17.46 30.43 -14.60
C ASN A 231 19.01 30.41 -14.63
N LEU A 232 19.64 29.40 -14.02
CA LEU A 232 21.06 29.22 -14.05
C LEU A 232 21.55 28.90 -15.47
N ASP A 233 20.86 28.04 -16.22
CA ASP A 233 21.18 27.73 -17.62
C ASP A 233 21.05 28.96 -18.51
N LYS A 234 20.03 29.80 -18.32
CA LYS A 234 19.89 31.09 -18.99
C LYS A 234 21.06 32.02 -18.69
N LYS A 235 21.48 32.15 -17.42
CA LYS A 235 22.63 32.96 -17.00
C LYS A 235 23.91 32.45 -17.64
N ILE A 236 24.18 31.14 -17.64
CA ILE A 236 25.36 30.55 -18.28
C ILE A 236 25.35 30.83 -19.78
N ALA A 237 24.18 30.67 -20.45
CA ALA A 237 24.05 30.95 -21.87
C ALA A 237 24.35 32.43 -22.20
N GLN A 238 23.82 33.38 -21.42
CA GLN A 238 24.05 34.80 -21.54
C GLN A 238 25.53 35.17 -21.36
N GLU A 239 26.19 34.65 -20.31
CA GLU A 239 27.59 34.89 -20.03
C GLU A 239 28.50 34.24 -21.08
N THR A 240 28.11 33.08 -21.62
CA THR A 240 28.83 32.41 -22.70
C THR A 240 28.73 33.19 -24.02
N LEU A 241 27.54 33.72 -24.35
CA LEU A 241 27.30 34.57 -25.50
C LEU A 241 28.15 35.85 -25.41
N TRP A 242 28.09 36.52 -24.24
CA TRP A 242 28.94 37.70 -23.99
C TRP A 242 30.42 37.39 -24.14
N LEU A 243 30.90 36.22 -23.69
CA LEU A 243 32.30 35.83 -23.84
C LEU A 243 32.70 35.68 -25.34
N ARG A 244 31.77 35.17 -26.17
CA ARG A 244 31.97 35.01 -27.62
C ARG A 244 31.95 36.35 -28.36
N GLU A 245 30.98 37.21 -28.07
CA GLU A 245 30.80 38.51 -28.75
C GLU A 245 31.74 39.60 -28.22
N GLY A 246 32.10 39.57 -26.94
CA GLY A 246 32.97 40.54 -26.29
C GLY A 246 34.46 40.45 -26.66
N LEU A 247 34.85 39.44 -27.43
CA LEU A 247 36.26 39.28 -27.91
C LEU A 247 36.63 40.21 -29.05
N THR A 248 35.67 40.86 -29.72
CA THR A 248 35.89 41.69 -30.88
C THR A 248 36.18 43.16 -30.55
N ALA A 249 35.82 43.64 -29.34
CA ALA A 249 35.87 45.10 -29.06
C ALA A 249 36.86 45.53 -27.96
N ARG A 250 37.43 44.65 -27.10
CA ARG A 250 38.38 45.03 -26.04
C ARG A 250 39.47 44.00 -25.79
N ARG A 251 40.72 44.41 -25.87
CA ARG A 251 41.94 43.59 -25.69
C ARG A 251 42.14 43.02 -24.26
N LYS A 252 41.40 43.41 -23.26
CA LYS A 252 41.49 42.85 -21.89
C LYS A 252 40.19 42.17 -21.51
N ARG A 253 40.25 40.84 -21.33
CA ARG A 253 39.16 40.05 -20.76
C ARG A 253 38.85 40.53 -19.32
N ASN A 254 37.57 40.73 -18.99
CA ASN A 254 37.16 40.92 -17.63
C ASN A 254 37.29 39.59 -16.89
N MET A 255 38.46 39.38 -16.26
CA MET A 255 38.78 38.13 -15.54
C MET A 255 37.80 37.82 -14.40
N GLY A 256 37.11 38.83 -13.84
CA GLY A 256 36.06 38.65 -12.86
C GLY A 256 34.86 37.89 -13.43
N ARG A 257 34.38 38.27 -14.62
CA ARG A 257 33.24 37.55 -15.28
C ARG A 257 33.63 36.17 -15.76
N VAL A 258 34.86 35.95 -16.18
CA VAL A 258 35.36 34.62 -16.55
C VAL A 258 35.38 33.71 -15.31
N ARG A 259 35.86 34.21 -14.16
CA ARG A 259 35.79 33.45 -12.90
C ARG A 259 34.34 33.13 -12.49
N GLN A 260 33.44 34.09 -12.61
CA GLN A 260 32.01 33.89 -12.34
C GLN A 260 31.39 32.84 -13.26
N LEU A 261 31.73 32.81 -14.57
CA LEU A 261 31.28 31.78 -15.50
C LEU A 261 31.80 30.38 -15.09
N HIS A 262 33.09 30.31 -14.67
CA HIS A 262 33.62 29.04 -14.14
C HIS A 262 32.91 28.55 -12.88
N GLU A 263 32.56 29.47 -11.95
CA GLU A 263 31.77 29.12 -10.75
C GLU A 263 30.35 28.65 -11.12
N LEU A 264 29.69 29.33 -12.05
CA LEU A 264 28.38 28.88 -12.58
C LEU A 264 28.49 27.53 -13.28
N GLY A 265 29.58 27.29 -14.01
CA GLY A 265 29.87 26.01 -14.64
C GLY A 265 30.06 24.87 -13.60
N ARG A 266 30.81 25.14 -12.51
CA ARG A 266 30.94 24.19 -11.40
C ARG A 266 29.57 23.88 -10.76
N LYS A 267 28.78 24.91 -10.44
CA LYS A 267 27.41 24.74 -9.94
C LYS A 267 26.54 23.91 -10.88
N LYS A 268 26.75 23.99 -12.18
CA LYS A 268 26.07 23.16 -13.18
C LYS A 268 26.55 21.71 -13.15
N LEU A 269 27.85 21.47 -12.98
CA LEU A 269 28.42 20.12 -12.87
C LEU A 269 28.02 19.42 -11.57
N ASP A 270 27.91 20.19 -10.47
CA ASP A 270 27.49 19.69 -9.15
C ASP A 270 25.99 19.40 -9.08
N ARG A 271 25.22 19.70 -10.13
CA ARG A 271 23.79 19.38 -10.18
C ARG A 271 23.55 17.89 -10.22
N ILE A 272 22.80 17.43 -9.27
CA ILE A 272 22.23 16.09 -9.28
C ILE A 272 21.02 16.10 -10.20
N LYS A 273 20.98 15.20 -11.20
CA LYS A 273 19.88 15.11 -12.15
C LYS A 273 18.56 14.88 -11.43
N ILE A 274 17.54 15.64 -11.79
CA ILE A 274 16.17 15.40 -11.34
C ILE A 274 15.70 14.13 -12.05
N PRO A 275 15.26 13.10 -11.33
CA PRO A 275 14.77 11.87 -11.94
C PRO A 275 13.51 12.16 -12.80
N GLU A 276 13.38 11.47 -13.90
CA GLU A 276 12.17 11.50 -14.72
C GLU A 276 11.00 10.90 -13.95
N GLN A 277 9.79 11.39 -14.24
CA GLN A 277 8.57 10.79 -13.68
C GLN A 277 8.32 9.42 -14.30
N ILE A 278 7.85 8.48 -13.50
CA ILE A 278 7.45 7.14 -13.92
C ILE A 278 6.23 7.28 -14.86
N LYS A 279 6.27 6.58 -16.00
CA LYS A 279 5.14 6.48 -16.95
C LYS A 279 4.90 5.02 -17.26
N LEU A 280 4.11 4.36 -16.45
CA LEU A 280 3.75 2.97 -16.67
C LEU A 280 2.64 2.86 -17.71
N VAL A 281 2.78 1.90 -18.63
CA VAL A 281 1.75 1.52 -19.59
C VAL A 281 1.62 0.00 -19.52
N VAL A 282 0.40 -0.48 -19.31
CA VAL A 282 0.08 -1.92 -19.27
C VAL A 282 -0.34 -2.39 -20.65
N GLN A 283 0.08 -3.60 -21.01
CA GLN A 283 -0.37 -4.24 -22.23
C GLN A 283 -1.79 -4.81 -22.04
N GLU A 284 -2.69 -4.47 -22.93
CA GLU A 284 -4.07 -4.95 -22.93
C GLU A 284 -4.25 -5.99 -24.04
N THR A 285 -4.85 -7.12 -23.68
CA THR A 285 -5.25 -8.15 -24.65
C THR A 285 -6.67 -7.94 -25.17
N THR A 286 -7.08 -8.85 -26.06
CA THR A 286 -8.47 -9.00 -26.49
C THR A 286 -9.39 -9.14 -25.28
N ARG A 287 -10.53 -8.48 -25.33
CA ARG A 287 -11.49 -8.43 -24.21
C ARG A 287 -11.97 -9.84 -23.84
N SER A 288 -11.81 -10.24 -22.58
CA SER A 288 -12.45 -11.42 -22.01
C SER A 288 -13.99 -11.33 -22.11
N GLY A 289 -14.67 -12.45 -21.93
CA GLY A 289 -16.13 -12.46 -21.73
C GLY A 289 -16.55 -11.59 -20.54
N LYS A 290 -17.86 -11.35 -20.36
CA LYS A 290 -18.37 -10.59 -19.19
C LYS A 290 -18.06 -11.29 -17.88
N LEU A 291 -18.17 -12.63 -17.85
CA LEU A 291 -17.77 -13.47 -16.72
C LEU A 291 -16.27 -13.76 -16.81
N VAL A 292 -15.53 -13.48 -15.74
CA VAL A 292 -14.11 -13.83 -15.60
C VAL A 292 -13.96 -15.10 -14.78
N LEU A 293 -14.60 -15.14 -13.60
CA LEU A 293 -14.49 -16.27 -12.69
C LEU A 293 -15.77 -16.40 -11.85
N GLU A 294 -16.23 -17.64 -11.65
CA GLU A 294 -17.33 -17.98 -10.77
C GLU A 294 -16.89 -19.11 -9.82
N ALA A 295 -16.91 -18.86 -8.53
CA ALA A 295 -16.74 -19.85 -7.48
C ALA A 295 -18.08 -20.13 -6.82
N ARG A 296 -18.44 -21.41 -6.66
CA ARG A 296 -19.70 -21.84 -6.04
C ARG A 296 -19.44 -22.82 -4.90
N ASN A 297 -19.82 -22.42 -3.68
CA ASN A 297 -19.77 -23.22 -2.47
C ASN A 297 -18.41 -23.92 -2.27
N ILE A 298 -17.30 -23.19 -2.52
CA ILE A 298 -15.97 -23.74 -2.35
C ILE A 298 -15.63 -23.89 -0.88
N THR A 299 -15.14 -25.07 -0.51
CA THR A 299 -14.65 -25.37 0.84
C THR A 299 -13.25 -25.96 0.74
N LYS A 300 -12.35 -25.51 1.62
CA LYS A 300 -10.98 -26.02 1.73
C LYS A 300 -10.56 -26.15 3.16
N ARG A 301 -10.02 -27.32 3.52
CA ARG A 301 -9.53 -27.64 4.86
C ARG A 301 -8.15 -28.25 4.76
N PHE A 302 -7.31 -27.98 5.72
CA PHE A 302 -6.01 -28.60 5.86
C PHE A 302 -5.91 -29.26 7.24
N ASP A 303 -5.34 -30.46 7.27
CA ASP A 303 -5.03 -31.14 8.54
C ASP A 303 -3.66 -30.63 9.04
N SER A 304 -3.65 -30.03 10.22
CA SER A 304 -2.42 -29.59 10.89
C SER A 304 -2.10 -30.55 12.04
N GLU A 305 -0.85 -31.01 12.13
CA GLU A 305 -0.41 -31.94 13.18
C GLU A 305 -0.54 -31.34 14.60
N ASN A 306 -0.48 -30.01 14.72
CA ASN A 306 -0.46 -29.31 16.01
C ASN A 306 -1.78 -28.60 16.38
N GLU A 307 -2.58 -28.18 15.41
CA GLU A 307 -3.76 -27.32 15.62
C GLU A 307 -5.09 -28.00 15.22
N GLY A 308 -5.04 -29.26 14.76
CA GLY A 308 -6.23 -29.96 14.24
C GLY A 308 -6.55 -29.51 12.82
N GLN A 309 -7.83 -29.53 12.44
CA GLN A 309 -8.28 -29.18 11.10
C GLN A 309 -8.43 -27.66 10.93
N ILE A 310 -7.63 -27.05 10.07
CA ILE A 310 -7.70 -25.62 9.72
C ILE A 310 -8.63 -25.47 8.51
N THR A 311 -9.73 -24.74 8.69
CA THR A 311 -10.67 -24.42 7.60
C THR A 311 -10.33 -23.06 7.00
N ILE A 312 -9.97 -23.03 5.72
CA ILE A 312 -9.66 -21.79 5.01
C ILE A 312 -10.93 -21.11 4.50
N THR A 313 -11.82 -21.90 3.87
CA THR A 313 -13.12 -21.43 3.39
C THR A 313 -14.17 -22.48 3.69
N ASP A 314 -15.39 -22.06 4.03
CA ASP A 314 -16.54 -22.95 4.16
C ASP A 314 -17.71 -22.39 3.35
N SER A 315 -18.05 -23.12 2.28
CA SER A 315 -19.19 -22.83 1.39
C SER A 315 -19.14 -21.41 0.76
N PHE A 316 -17.94 -20.88 0.49
CA PHE A 316 -17.78 -19.55 -0.09
C PHE A 316 -18.18 -19.52 -1.57
N SER A 317 -18.90 -18.47 -1.96
CA SER A 317 -19.32 -18.25 -3.36
C SER A 317 -19.06 -16.80 -3.75
N THR A 318 -18.46 -16.59 -4.92
CA THR A 318 -18.23 -15.26 -5.49
C THR A 318 -18.31 -15.28 -7.00
N LEU A 319 -18.62 -14.15 -7.60
CA LEU A 319 -18.74 -13.94 -9.04
C LEU A 319 -17.91 -12.72 -9.44
N ILE A 320 -16.80 -12.96 -10.13
CA ILE A 320 -15.92 -11.87 -10.59
C ILE A 320 -16.20 -11.58 -12.06
N THR A 321 -16.54 -10.33 -12.34
CA THR A 321 -16.85 -9.85 -13.69
C THR A 321 -15.71 -9.01 -14.28
N ARG A 322 -15.74 -8.82 -15.59
CA ARG A 322 -14.71 -8.04 -16.28
C ARG A 322 -14.68 -6.59 -15.80
N GLY A 323 -13.49 -6.11 -15.51
CA GLY A 323 -13.23 -4.74 -15.04
C GLY A 323 -13.36 -4.57 -13.53
N GLU A 324 -13.74 -5.62 -12.79
CA GLU A 324 -13.70 -5.58 -11.33
C GLU A 324 -12.28 -5.61 -10.79
N ARG A 325 -12.09 -4.93 -9.70
CA ARG A 325 -10.85 -4.89 -8.94
C ARG A 325 -11.13 -5.37 -7.52
N VAL A 326 -10.83 -6.66 -7.30
CA VAL A 326 -11.16 -7.36 -6.05
C VAL A 326 -9.97 -7.31 -5.11
N GLY A 327 -10.11 -6.61 -3.98
CA GLY A 327 -9.15 -6.60 -2.89
C GLY A 327 -9.33 -7.83 -2.00
N LEU A 328 -8.25 -8.50 -1.63
CA LEU A 328 -8.26 -9.62 -0.68
C LEU A 328 -7.57 -9.18 0.61
N ILE A 329 -8.28 -9.25 1.73
CA ILE A 329 -7.77 -8.88 3.04
C ILE A 329 -7.94 -10.04 4.04
N GLY A 330 -7.10 -10.04 5.06
CA GLY A 330 -7.14 -11.05 6.12
C GLY A 330 -5.80 -11.17 6.82
N ARG A 331 -5.77 -11.88 7.92
CA ARG A 331 -4.55 -12.10 8.72
C ARG A 331 -3.49 -12.86 7.95
N ASN A 332 -2.24 -12.76 8.38
CA ASN A 332 -1.18 -13.61 7.85
C ASN A 332 -1.44 -15.07 8.24
N GLY A 333 -1.24 -15.98 7.28
CA GLY A 333 -1.48 -17.42 7.48
C GLY A 333 -2.95 -17.85 7.43
N VAL A 334 -3.92 -16.94 7.26
CA VAL A 334 -5.35 -17.28 7.20
C VAL A 334 -5.77 -17.98 5.90
N GLY A 335 -4.90 -18.05 4.90
CA GLY A 335 -5.14 -18.73 3.63
C GLY A 335 -5.45 -17.82 2.44
N LYS A 336 -5.04 -16.53 2.46
CA LYS A 336 -5.22 -15.61 1.32
C LYS A 336 -4.65 -16.17 0.02
N THR A 337 -3.38 -16.55 0.02
CA THR A 337 -2.70 -17.13 -1.15
C THR A 337 -3.35 -18.46 -1.58
N THR A 338 -3.82 -19.28 -0.62
CA THR A 338 -4.56 -20.52 -0.91
C THR A 338 -5.88 -20.24 -1.62
N LEU A 339 -6.63 -19.23 -1.16
CA LEU A 339 -7.87 -18.82 -1.83
C LEU A 339 -7.59 -18.32 -3.25
N VAL A 340 -6.56 -17.50 -3.45
CA VAL A 340 -6.14 -17.06 -4.77
C VAL A 340 -5.81 -18.25 -5.67
N ARG A 341 -5.00 -19.20 -5.19
CA ARG A 341 -4.65 -20.43 -5.96
C ARG A 341 -5.87 -21.28 -6.30
N MET A 342 -6.84 -21.38 -5.39
CA MET A 342 -8.12 -22.07 -5.71
C MET A 342 -8.91 -21.33 -6.79
N LEU A 343 -8.98 -20.00 -6.72
CA LEU A 343 -9.65 -19.20 -7.74
C LEU A 343 -8.95 -19.32 -9.09
N LEU A 344 -7.62 -19.41 -9.11
CA LEU A 344 -6.82 -19.61 -10.32
C LEU A 344 -6.84 -21.05 -10.86
N GLY A 345 -7.30 -22.01 -10.05
CA GLY A 345 -7.36 -23.41 -10.41
C GLY A 345 -6.06 -24.21 -10.16
N ASP A 346 -5.04 -23.58 -9.57
CA ASP A 346 -3.77 -24.20 -9.18
C ASP A 346 -3.96 -25.15 -7.99
N GLU A 347 -4.92 -24.83 -7.11
CA GLU A 347 -5.33 -25.64 -5.96
C GLU A 347 -6.80 -26.06 -6.11
N LYS A 348 -7.09 -27.34 -5.88
CA LYS A 348 -8.47 -27.83 -5.95
C LYS A 348 -9.19 -27.64 -4.62
N PRO A 349 -10.42 -27.10 -4.61
CA PRO A 349 -11.25 -27.10 -3.42
C PRO A 349 -11.67 -28.54 -3.06
N ASP A 350 -11.87 -28.82 -1.77
CA ASP A 350 -12.35 -30.13 -1.28
C ASP A 350 -13.82 -30.35 -1.65
N SER A 351 -14.61 -29.26 -1.71
CA SER A 351 -15.97 -29.26 -2.23
C SER A 351 -16.26 -27.97 -2.97
N GLY A 352 -17.32 -27.97 -3.79
CA GLY A 352 -17.67 -26.84 -4.63
C GLY A 352 -16.99 -26.90 -6.01
N LYS A 353 -17.11 -25.82 -6.78
CA LYS A 353 -16.55 -25.72 -8.13
C LYS A 353 -16.13 -24.31 -8.45
N VAL A 354 -15.01 -24.18 -9.14
CA VAL A 354 -14.56 -22.93 -9.76
C VAL A 354 -14.69 -23.06 -11.27
N LYS A 355 -15.29 -22.05 -11.91
CA LYS A 355 -15.51 -22.00 -13.35
C LYS A 355 -14.90 -20.72 -13.90
N TRP A 356 -14.11 -20.86 -14.96
CA TRP A 356 -13.50 -19.76 -15.69
C TRP A 356 -14.35 -19.28 -16.84
N GLY A 357 -14.31 -17.98 -17.08
CA GLY A 357 -14.90 -17.38 -18.27
C GLY A 357 -14.12 -17.73 -19.55
N VAL A 358 -14.72 -17.41 -20.70
CA VAL A 358 -14.10 -17.67 -22.00
C VAL A 358 -13.07 -16.59 -22.31
N GLY A 359 -11.88 -17.00 -22.78
CA GLY A 359 -10.80 -16.09 -23.19
C GLY A 359 -10.13 -15.36 -22.04
N VAL A 360 -10.13 -15.93 -20.82
CA VAL A 360 -9.41 -15.36 -19.68
C VAL A 360 -7.95 -15.80 -19.74
N GLU A 361 -7.06 -14.81 -19.85
CA GLU A 361 -5.62 -14.96 -19.78
C GLU A 361 -5.12 -14.24 -18.53
N HIS A 362 -4.53 -14.98 -17.60
CA HIS A 362 -4.09 -14.43 -16.31
C HIS A 362 -2.57 -14.35 -16.21
N VAL A 363 -2.12 -13.38 -15.47
CA VAL A 363 -0.72 -13.27 -15.01
C VAL A 363 -0.73 -13.11 -13.51
N TYR A 364 0.14 -13.89 -12.84
CA TYR A 364 0.26 -13.90 -11.38
C TYR A 364 1.60 -13.32 -10.93
N PHE A 365 1.52 -12.31 -10.08
CA PHE A 365 2.67 -11.72 -9.40
C PHE A 365 2.78 -12.35 -8.01
N ASP A 366 3.74 -13.26 -7.83
CA ASP A 366 3.96 -13.98 -6.57
C ASP A 366 4.83 -13.19 -5.60
N GLN A 367 4.46 -13.20 -4.34
CA GLN A 367 5.21 -12.61 -3.23
C GLN A 367 6.65 -13.15 -3.11
N ASN A 368 6.88 -14.42 -3.42
CA ASN A 368 8.18 -15.08 -3.23
C ASN A 368 9.25 -14.67 -4.25
N ARG A 369 8.92 -13.87 -5.29
CA ARG A 369 9.88 -13.31 -6.27
C ARG A 369 10.82 -14.33 -6.92
N GLU A 370 10.50 -15.63 -6.81
CA GLU A 370 11.34 -16.73 -7.32
C GLU A 370 11.38 -16.80 -8.85
N THR A 371 10.51 -16.03 -9.52
CA THR A 371 10.36 -16.08 -11.00
C THR A 371 11.48 -15.35 -11.76
N LEU A 372 12.36 -14.60 -11.06
CA LEU A 372 13.50 -13.95 -11.70
C LEU A 372 14.76 -14.83 -11.56
N ASP A 373 15.31 -15.25 -12.68
CA ASP A 373 16.61 -15.91 -12.71
C ASP A 373 17.71 -14.90 -12.32
N LYS A 374 18.39 -15.18 -11.21
CA LYS A 374 19.44 -14.32 -10.62
C LYS A 374 20.66 -14.14 -11.53
N GLU A 375 20.91 -15.09 -12.42
CA GLU A 375 22.07 -15.09 -13.32
C GLU A 375 21.83 -14.29 -14.62
N THR A 376 20.56 -14.06 -14.97
CA THR A 376 20.20 -13.28 -16.17
C THR A 376 20.40 -11.79 -15.93
N THR A 377 20.56 -11.03 -17.03
CA THR A 377 20.59 -9.57 -16.99
C THR A 377 19.17 -9.01 -17.01
N VAL A 378 19.01 -7.75 -16.60
CA VAL A 378 17.73 -7.00 -16.71
C VAL A 378 17.20 -7.04 -18.15
N TRP A 379 18.09 -6.86 -19.12
CA TRP A 379 17.75 -6.93 -20.54
C TRP A 379 17.20 -8.30 -20.95
N GLN A 380 17.91 -9.37 -20.60
CA GLN A 380 17.50 -10.74 -20.92
C GLN A 380 16.17 -11.14 -20.27
N THR A 381 15.88 -10.61 -19.08
CA THR A 381 14.61 -10.86 -18.38
C THR A 381 13.40 -10.35 -19.18
N LEU A 382 13.56 -9.23 -19.91
CA LEU A 382 12.48 -8.67 -20.74
C LEU A 382 12.45 -9.21 -22.16
N CYS A 383 13.61 -9.57 -22.70
CA CYS A 383 13.74 -10.15 -24.03
C CYS A 383 14.44 -11.51 -23.98
N PRO A 384 13.79 -12.58 -23.44
CA PRO A 384 14.41 -13.90 -23.29
C PRO A 384 14.78 -14.55 -24.62
N ASN A 385 14.06 -14.22 -25.68
CA ASN A 385 14.30 -14.74 -27.03
C ASN A 385 15.32 -13.90 -27.84
N GLY A 386 15.98 -12.94 -27.20
CA GLY A 386 16.84 -11.97 -27.86
C GLY A 386 16.05 -10.79 -28.46
N GLY A 387 16.77 -9.81 -29.00
CA GLY A 387 16.16 -8.59 -29.53
C GLY A 387 16.35 -7.38 -28.61
N ASP A 388 15.86 -6.24 -29.07
CA ASP A 388 16.02 -4.94 -28.39
C ASP A 388 14.68 -4.22 -28.15
N ARG A 389 13.56 -4.92 -28.39
CA ARG A 389 12.22 -4.33 -28.33
C ARG A 389 11.24 -5.18 -27.53
N VAL A 390 10.35 -4.47 -26.85
CA VAL A 390 9.19 -5.01 -26.13
C VAL A 390 7.94 -4.52 -26.84
N GLU A 391 7.00 -5.40 -27.10
CA GLU A 391 5.69 -5.03 -27.67
C GLU A 391 4.72 -4.65 -26.56
N ILE A 392 4.09 -3.46 -26.67
CA ILE A 392 3.12 -2.97 -25.69
C ILE A 392 1.97 -2.32 -26.47
N ASN A 393 0.76 -2.85 -26.34
CA ASN A 393 -0.45 -2.37 -27.03
C ASN A 393 -0.23 -2.21 -28.54
N GLY A 394 0.41 -3.20 -29.17
CA GLY A 394 0.72 -3.19 -30.61
C GLY A 394 1.77 -2.18 -31.03
N ARG A 395 2.46 -1.53 -30.08
CA ARG A 395 3.59 -0.63 -30.34
C ARG A 395 4.90 -1.25 -29.88
N SER A 396 5.85 -1.32 -30.78
CA SER A 396 7.20 -1.82 -30.50
C SER A 396 8.04 -0.71 -29.85
N LYS A 397 8.45 -0.89 -28.58
CA LYS A 397 9.27 0.04 -27.81
C LYS A 397 10.64 -0.57 -27.53
N HIS A 398 11.71 0.22 -27.67
CA HIS A 398 13.06 -0.23 -27.30
C HIS A 398 13.16 -0.51 -25.80
N VAL A 399 13.81 -1.62 -25.40
CA VAL A 399 13.94 -2.05 -23.99
C VAL A 399 14.47 -0.94 -23.09
N ALA A 400 15.51 -0.20 -23.52
CA ALA A 400 16.06 0.89 -22.71
C ALA A 400 15.04 2.02 -22.48
N ALA A 401 14.20 2.34 -23.48
CA ALA A 401 13.16 3.34 -23.34
C ALA A 401 12.01 2.86 -22.46
N TYR A 402 11.70 1.57 -22.51
CA TYR A 402 10.71 0.95 -21.64
C TYR A 402 11.16 0.91 -20.19
N MET A 403 12.41 0.47 -19.94
CA MET A 403 12.94 0.36 -18.57
C MET A 403 13.20 1.72 -17.93
N ARG A 404 13.40 2.78 -18.73
CA ARG A 404 13.47 4.15 -18.21
C ARG A 404 12.15 4.56 -17.54
N ASP A 405 11.02 4.11 -18.05
CA ASP A 405 9.71 4.34 -17.39
C ASP A 405 9.63 3.69 -16.01
N PHE A 406 10.41 2.62 -15.76
CA PHE A 406 10.58 1.96 -14.46
C PHE A 406 11.80 2.46 -13.67
N LEU A 407 12.35 3.62 -14.03
CA LEU A 407 13.50 4.24 -13.36
C LEU A 407 14.79 3.41 -13.40
N PHE A 408 15.02 2.64 -14.44
CA PHE A 408 16.32 1.98 -14.67
C PHE A 408 17.21 2.84 -15.56
N ASP A 409 18.48 2.98 -15.14
CA ASP A 409 19.50 3.59 -15.98
C ASP A 409 20.02 2.59 -17.03
N GLU A 410 20.53 3.11 -18.16
CA GLU A 410 21.09 2.27 -19.24
C GLU A 410 22.20 1.32 -18.76
N LYS A 411 22.99 1.74 -17.77
CA LYS A 411 24.03 0.90 -17.14
C LYS A 411 23.47 -0.28 -16.38
N GLN A 412 22.29 -0.14 -15.77
CA GLN A 412 21.64 -1.21 -15.00
C GLN A 412 21.04 -2.29 -15.90
N LEU A 413 20.77 -1.99 -17.18
CA LEU A 413 20.21 -2.97 -18.11
C LEU A 413 21.12 -4.17 -18.37
N THR A 414 22.44 -3.96 -18.29
CA THR A 414 23.45 -5.00 -18.45
C THR A 414 23.83 -5.65 -17.12
N SER A 415 23.31 -5.16 -15.99
CA SER A 415 23.57 -5.72 -14.66
C SER A 415 22.81 -7.01 -14.46
N ARG A 416 23.38 -7.95 -13.68
CA ARG A 416 22.69 -9.19 -13.29
C ARG A 416 21.57 -8.88 -12.30
N VAL A 417 20.49 -9.63 -12.39
CA VAL A 417 19.36 -9.54 -11.45
C VAL A 417 19.81 -9.75 -10.01
N ALA A 418 20.81 -10.60 -9.76
CA ALA A 418 21.38 -10.81 -8.43
C ALA A 418 21.92 -9.53 -7.78
N SER A 419 22.43 -8.57 -8.57
CA SER A 419 23.02 -7.32 -8.07
C SER A 419 22.00 -6.22 -7.76
N LEU A 420 20.72 -6.43 -8.11
CA LEU A 420 19.66 -5.46 -7.88
C LEU A 420 19.21 -5.46 -6.41
N SER A 421 18.84 -4.29 -5.92
CA SER A 421 18.13 -4.14 -4.63
C SER A 421 16.73 -4.76 -4.68
N GLY A 422 16.12 -5.01 -3.53
CA GLY A 422 14.75 -5.54 -3.44
C GLY A 422 13.73 -4.71 -4.25
N GLY A 423 13.74 -3.40 -4.08
CA GLY A 423 12.86 -2.50 -4.83
C GLY A 423 13.13 -2.46 -6.34
N GLU A 424 14.40 -2.57 -6.77
CA GLU A 424 14.72 -2.68 -8.20
C GLU A 424 14.25 -4.00 -8.79
N ARG A 425 14.38 -5.12 -8.05
CA ARG A 425 13.82 -6.41 -8.49
C ARG A 425 12.31 -6.35 -8.64
N ASN A 426 11.60 -5.69 -7.71
CA ASN A 426 10.15 -5.52 -7.82
C ASN A 426 9.76 -4.69 -9.04
N ARG A 427 10.45 -3.57 -9.30
CA ARG A 427 10.21 -2.78 -10.52
C ARG A 427 10.48 -3.58 -11.79
N LEU A 428 11.51 -4.43 -11.81
CA LEU A 428 11.79 -5.32 -12.95
C LEU A 428 10.69 -6.37 -13.13
N LEU A 429 10.19 -6.96 -12.04
CA LEU A 429 9.06 -7.90 -12.07
C LEU A 429 7.80 -7.24 -12.61
N LEU A 430 7.47 -6.04 -12.13
CA LEU A 430 6.33 -5.27 -12.65
C LEU A 430 6.51 -4.93 -14.13
N ALA A 431 7.72 -4.53 -14.55
CA ALA A 431 8.02 -4.26 -15.95
C ALA A 431 7.79 -5.51 -16.82
N ARG A 432 8.28 -6.67 -16.38
CA ARG A 432 8.07 -7.94 -17.08
C ARG A 432 6.58 -8.30 -17.14
N LEU A 433 5.87 -8.15 -16.05
CA LEU A 433 4.45 -8.46 -15.93
C LEU A 433 3.62 -7.57 -16.87
N PHE A 434 3.86 -6.27 -16.86
CA PHE A 434 3.12 -5.33 -17.72
C PHE A 434 3.47 -5.43 -19.21
N SER A 435 4.55 -6.13 -19.56
CA SER A 435 4.90 -6.43 -20.96
C SER A 435 4.22 -7.69 -21.52
N GLN A 436 3.59 -8.48 -20.67
CA GLN A 436 2.86 -9.69 -21.10
C GLN A 436 1.41 -9.36 -21.43
N GLU A 437 0.83 -10.13 -22.35
CA GLU A 437 -0.60 -10.02 -22.68
C GLU A 437 -1.44 -10.69 -21.60
N HIS A 438 -2.39 -9.97 -21.02
CA HIS A 438 -3.30 -10.49 -20.00
C HIS A 438 -4.56 -9.64 -19.87
N ASN A 439 -5.65 -10.24 -19.40
CA ASN A 439 -6.90 -9.56 -19.08
C ASN A 439 -7.37 -9.83 -17.64
N LEU A 440 -6.66 -10.72 -16.91
CA LEU A 440 -6.78 -10.92 -15.48
C LEU A 440 -5.40 -10.78 -14.85
N LEU A 441 -5.26 -9.80 -13.99
CA LEU A 441 -4.03 -9.52 -13.26
C LEU A 441 -4.20 -9.90 -11.79
N VAL A 442 -3.32 -10.76 -11.29
CA VAL A 442 -3.31 -11.18 -9.89
C VAL A 442 -2.03 -10.71 -9.23
N LEU A 443 -2.17 -9.91 -8.18
CA LEU A 443 -1.06 -9.29 -7.46
C LEU A 443 -1.10 -9.72 -6.00
N ASP A 444 -0.07 -10.45 -5.54
CA ASP A 444 0.07 -10.86 -4.14
C ASP A 444 1.14 -9.99 -3.47
N GLU A 445 0.71 -9.11 -2.57
CA GLU A 445 1.53 -8.12 -1.84
C GLU A 445 2.46 -7.28 -2.74
N PRO A 446 1.93 -6.63 -3.80
CA PRO A 446 2.77 -5.86 -4.72
C PRO A 446 3.34 -4.59 -4.10
N THR A 447 2.79 -4.13 -2.99
CA THR A 447 3.17 -2.91 -2.27
C THR A 447 4.44 -3.06 -1.45
N ASN A 448 4.82 -4.31 -1.12
CA ASN A 448 6.02 -4.58 -0.34
C ASN A 448 7.29 -4.12 -1.07
N ASP A 449 8.15 -3.39 -0.37
CA ASP A 449 9.43 -2.83 -0.85
C ASP A 449 9.32 -1.83 -2.03
N LEU A 450 8.13 -1.33 -2.35
CA LEU A 450 7.98 -0.21 -3.28
C LEU A 450 8.07 1.11 -2.50
N ASP A 451 8.68 2.12 -3.10
CA ASP A 451 8.67 3.46 -2.54
C ASP A 451 7.36 4.19 -2.88
N VAL A 452 7.08 5.27 -2.15
CA VAL A 452 5.83 6.04 -2.25
C VAL A 452 5.55 6.48 -3.69
N GLU A 453 6.58 6.92 -4.42
CA GLU A 453 6.43 7.38 -5.81
C GLU A 453 6.07 6.23 -6.76
N THR A 454 6.68 5.05 -6.59
CA THR A 454 6.36 3.86 -7.39
C THR A 454 4.96 3.33 -7.07
N LEU A 455 4.55 3.39 -5.79
CA LEU A 455 3.20 3.02 -5.36
C LEU A 455 2.13 3.90 -6.00
N GLU A 456 2.33 5.24 -6.03
CA GLU A 456 1.39 6.17 -6.65
C GLU A 456 1.19 5.87 -8.14
N VAL A 457 2.26 5.57 -8.85
CA VAL A 457 2.18 5.21 -10.27
C VAL A 457 1.50 3.84 -10.47
N LEU A 458 1.78 2.86 -9.60
CA LEU A 458 1.10 1.57 -9.64
C LEU A 458 -0.40 1.72 -9.40
N GLU A 459 -0.80 2.56 -8.45
CA GLU A 459 -2.20 2.91 -8.19
C GLU A 459 -2.89 3.49 -9.42
N GLU A 460 -2.26 4.50 -10.04
CA GLU A 460 -2.80 5.15 -11.24
C GLU A 460 -2.98 4.16 -12.39
N VAL A 461 -2.00 3.30 -12.60
CA VAL A 461 -2.04 2.26 -13.65
C VAL A 461 -3.14 1.26 -13.39
N LEU A 462 -3.26 0.73 -12.16
CA LEU A 462 -4.28 -0.26 -11.83
C LEU A 462 -5.70 0.35 -11.80
N ALA A 463 -5.83 1.61 -11.38
CA ALA A 463 -7.10 2.32 -11.44
C ALA A 463 -7.60 2.53 -12.89
N ASN A 464 -6.68 2.68 -13.84
CA ASN A 464 -7.00 2.87 -15.27
C ASN A 464 -6.94 1.57 -16.09
N TYR A 465 -6.62 0.43 -15.47
CA TYR A 465 -6.53 -0.85 -16.16
C TYR A 465 -7.94 -1.36 -16.56
N ASN A 466 -8.13 -1.68 -17.84
CA ASN A 466 -9.43 -2.13 -18.39
C ASN A 466 -9.72 -3.62 -18.15
N GLY A 467 -8.73 -4.40 -17.72
CA GLY A 467 -8.90 -5.79 -17.31
C GLY A 467 -9.42 -5.94 -15.89
N THR A 468 -9.45 -7.17 -15.41
CA THR A 468 -9.84 -7.54 -14.05
C THR A 468 -8.60 -7.65 -13.17
N VAL A 469 -8.68 -7.23 -11.92
CA VAL A 469 -7.58 -7.31 -10.97
C VAL A 469 -8.02 -8.07 -9.72
N ILE A 470 -7.19 -9.01 -9.27
CA ILE A 470 -7.28 -9.60 -7.92
C ILE A 470 -6.05 -9.13 -7.17
N LEU A 471 -6.24 -8.46 -6.04
CA LEU A 471 -5.21 -7.78 -5.30
C LEU A 471 -5.18 -8.25 -3.85
N VAL A 472 -4.11 -8.90 -3.42
CA VAL A 472 -3.83 -9.15 -2.00
C VAL A 472 -2.92 -8.03 -1.51
N SER A 473 -3.34 -7.26 -0.52
CA SER A 473 -2.51 -6.20 0.06
C SER A 473 -2.89 -5.90 1.50
N HIS A 474 -1.90 -5.43 2.25
CA HIS A 474 -2.06 -4.86 3.58
C HIS A 474 -2.00 -3.32 3.59
N ASP A 475 -1.80 -2.68 2.43
CA ASP A 475 -1.84 -1.23 2.29
C ASP A 475 -3.30 -0.75 2.16
N ARG A 476 -3.78 -0.05 3.19
CA ARG A 476 -5.16 0.44 3.30
C ARG A 476 -5.50 1.46 2.22
N GLU A 477 -4.60 2.42 1.97
CA GLU A 477 -4.81 3.47 0.96
C GLU A 477 -4.78 2.91 -0.45
N PHE A 478 -3.91 1.95 -0.69
CA PHE A 478 -3.84 1.26 -1.97
C PHE A 478 -5.14 0.52 -2.28
N LEU A 479 -5.68 -0.22 -1.29
CA LEU A 479 -6.97 -0.90 -1.41
C LEU A 479 -8.12 0.09 -1.65
N ASP A 480 -8.16 1.20 -0.90
CA ASP A 480 -9.21 2.21 -1.05
C ASP A 480 -9.20 2.89 -2.42
N LYS A 481 -8.03 3.06 -3.03
CA LYS A 481 -7.91 3.70 -4.35
C LYS A 481 -8.15 2.75 -5.52
N VAL A 482 -7.80 1.48 -5.37
CA VAL A 482 -7.81 0.51 -6.47
C VAL A 482 -9.02 -0.41 -6.43
N ALA A 483 -9.40 -0.95 -5.26
CA ALA A 483 -10.41 -1.99 -5.16
C ALA A 483 -11.84 -1.46 -5.36
N THR A 484 -12.63 -2.19 -6.14
CA THR A 484 -14.08 -1.96 -6.32
C THR A 484 -14.91 -2.82 -5.37
N SER A 485 -14.37 -3.97 -4.95
CA SER A 485 -14.93 -4.85 -3.93
C SER A 485 -13.79 -5.44 -3.09
N THR A 486 -14.09 -5.88 -1.87
CA THR A 486 -13.12 -6.44 -0.94
C THR A 486 -13.63 -7.76 -0.39
N ILE A 487 -12.85 -8.83 -0.53
CA ILE A 487 -13.09 -10.13 0.09
C ILE A 487 -12.28 -10.21 1.38
N ALA A 488 -12.95 -10.33 2.51
CA ALA A 488 -12.33 -10.45 3.82
C ALA A 488 -12.34 -11.91 4.29
N ILE A 489 -11.16 -12.41 4.65
CA ILE A 489 -10.98 -13.73 5.26
C ILE A 489 -10.80 -13.52 6.77
N GLU A 490 -11.86 -13.78 7.53
CA GLU A 490 -11.90 -13.53 9.00
C GLU A 490 -11.26 -14.67 9.81
N GLY A 491 -11.08 -15.85 9.19
CA GLY A 491 -10.62 -17.09 9.82
C GLY A 491 -11.77 -18.08 10.07
N ASP A 492 -11.43 -19.30 10.50
CA ASP A 492 -12.37 -20.39 10.78
C ASP A 492 -13.33 -20.71 9.60
N GLY A 493 -12.89 -20.46 8.38
CA GLY A 493 -13.67 -20.69 7.15
C GLY A 493 -14.60 -19.54 6.75
N LEU A 494 -14.71 -18.49 7.56
CA LEU A 494 -15.56 -17.34 7.26
C LEU A 494 -14.88 -16.43 6.24
N VAL A 495 -15.50 -16.32 5.06
CA VAL A 495 -15.07 -15.46 3.95
C VAL A 495 -16.26 -14.68 3.46
N GLU A 496 -16.18 -13.37 3.50
CA GLU A 496 -17.27 -12.47 3.12
C GLU A 496 -16.80 -11.44 2.10
N GLU A 497 -17.70 -11.03 1.22
CA GLU A 497 -17.44 -10.02 0.20
C GLU A 497 -18.16 -8.71 0.54
N TYR A 498 -17.44 -7.60 0.44
CA TYR A 498 -17.92 -6.25 0.73
C TYR A 498 -17.74 -5.35 -0.47
N PRO A 499 -18.70 -4.49 -0.82
CA PRO A 499 -18.52 -3.49 -1.86
C PRO A 499 -17.54 -2.39 -1.39
N GLY A 500 -16.65 -1.96 -2.27
CA GLY A 500 -15.69 -0.90 -2.00
C GLY A 500 -14.35 -1.37 -1.44
N GLY A 501 -13.52 -0.40 -1.02
CA GLY A 501 -12.18 -0.61 -0.47
C GLY A 501 -12.20 -0.91 1.03
N TYR A 502 -11.01 -0.77 1.65
CA TYR A 502 -10.80 -1.09 3.07
C TYR A 502 -11.64 -0.23 4.03
N SER A 503 -11.75 1.07 3.77
CA SER A 503 -12.54 1.98 4.61
C SER A 503 -14.02 1.58 4.65
N THR A 504 -14.58 1.20 3.50
CA THR A 504 -15.96 0.74 3.39
C THR A 504 -16.19 -0.59 4.13
N TYR A 505 -15.22 -1.51 4.04
CA TYR A 505 -15.23 -2.76 4.82
C TYR A 505 -15.28 -2.49 6.31
N LEU A 506 -14.43 -1.59 6.84
CA LEU A 506 -14.44 -1.23 8.27
C LEU A 506 -15.79 -0.67 8.74
N ASP A 507 -16.37 0.24 7.94
CA ASP A 507 -17.66 0.84 8.25
C ASP A 507 -18.80 -0.18 8.29
N GLN A 508 -18.76 -1.19 7.41
CA GLN A 508 -19.76 -2.25 7.36
C GLN A 508 -19.56 -3.27 8.48
N ARG A 509 -18.33 -3.67 8.76
CA ARG A 509 -17.99 -4.58 9.85
C ARG A 509 -18.42 -4.04 11.22
N THR A 510 -18.28 -2.73 11.46
CA THR A 510 -18.70 -2.11 12.73
C THR A 510 -20.21 -2.02 12.89
N ARG A 511 -20.98 -2.07 11.80
CA ARG A 511 -22.45 -2.02 11.82
C ARG A 511 -23.10 -3.39 12.06
N VAL A 512 -22.40 -4.49 11.79
CA VAL A 512 -22.86 -5.85 12.09
C VAL A 512 -22.43 -6.16 13.53
N PRO A 513 -23.36 -6.31 14.52
CA PRO A 513 -22.99 -6.72 15.86
C PRO A 513 -22.35 -8.10 15.76
N SER A 514 -21.15 -8.24 16.32
CA SER A 514 -20.44 -9.50 16.43
C SER A 514 -21.37 -10.53 17.09
N ILE A 515 -21.94 -11.42 16.31
CA ILE A 515 -22.60 -12.61 16.86
C ILE A 515 -21.47 -13.47 17.39
N VAL A 516 -21.21 -13.32 18.68
CA VAL A 516 -20.30 -14.19 19.43
C VAL A 516 -20.88 -15.60 19.35
N PHE A 517 -20.31 -16.41 18.47
CA PHE A 517 -20.55 -17.86 18.52
C PHE A 517 -19.91 -18.41 19.78
N THR A 518 -20.66 -18.37 20.89
CA THR A 518 -20.34 -19.18 22.05
C THR A 518 -20.41 -20.64 21.64
N LYS A 519 -19.28 -21.37 21.81
CA LYS A 519 -19.17 -22.82 21.66
C LYS A 519 -20.43 -23.48 22.23
N ARG A 520 -21.19 -24.17 21.40
CA ARG A 520 -22.24 -25.07 21.84
C ARG A 520 -21.61 -26.17 22.69
N GLN A 521 -21.75 -26.07 24.00
CA GLN A 521 -21.60 -27.22 24.89
C GLN A 521 -22.77 -28.18 24.65
N ASP A 522 -22.42 -29.45 24.51
CA ASP A 522 -23.36 -30.56 24.36
C ASP A 522 -24.42 -30.51 25.45
N ILE A 523 -25.65 -30.17 25.11
CA ILE A 523 -26.82 -30.35 25.97
C ILE A 523 -27.54 -31.59 25.49
N LYS A 524 -27.58 -32.59 26.41
CA LYS A 524 -28.32 -33.85 26.30
C LYS A 524 -29.78 -33.59 25.91
N LYS A 525 -30.26 -34.36 24.93
CA LYS A 525 -31.64 -34.37 24.47
C LYS A 525 -32.58 -34.87 25.55
N GLU A 526 -33.52 -34.05 25.97
CA GLU A 526 -34.79 -34.49 26.61
C GLU A 526 -35.93 -34.44 25.58
N PRO A 527 -36.96 -35.31 25.71
CA PRO A 527 -37.93 -35.54 24.64
C PRO A 527 -38.99 -34.42 24.53
N PRO A 528 -39.62 -34.23 23.36
CA PRO A 528 -40.37 -33.04 23.06
C PRO A 528 -41.77 -33.01 23.68
N LYS A 529 -42.05 -31.96 24.44
CA LYS A 529 -43.43 -31.55 24.76
C LYS A 529 -44.07 -30.84 23.58
N LYS A 530 -45.24 -31.34 23.15
CA LYS A 530 -46.07 -30.75 22.08
C LYS A 530 -46.31 -29.26 22.32
N LYS A 531 -45.87 -28.41 21.38
CA LYS A 531 -46.29 -27.00 21.29
C LYS A 531 -47.21 -26.82 20.09
N MET A 532 -48.29 -26.13 20.36
CA MET A 532 -49.34 -25.74 19.43
C MET A 532 -48.76 -24.92 18.25
N SER A 533 -49.28 -25.18 17.05
CA SER A 533 -49.02 -24.49 15.81
C SER A 533 -49.33 -22.98 15.91
N LYS A 534 -48.31 -22.14 15.83
CA LYS A 534 -48.49 -20.75 15.44
C LYS A 534 -48.42 -20.68 13.89
N LYS A 535 -49.50 -20.22 13.27
CA LYS A 535 -49.59 -19.93 11.85
C LYS A 535 -48.58 -18.84 11.52
N GLY A 536 -47.63 -19.13 10.63
CA GLY A 536 -46.73 -18.11 10.03
C GLY A 536 -47.56 -17.04 9.32
N GLY A 537 -47.33 -15.81 9.67
CA GLY A 537 -47.99 -14.66 9.04
C GLY A 537 -47.50 -14.52 7.61
N LYS A 538 -48.38 -14.55 6.63
CA LYS A 538 -48.10 -14.15 5.25
C LYS A 538 -48.28 -12.63 5.12
N LEU A 539 -47.50 -11.97 4.27
CA LEU A 539 -47.73 -10.58 3.85
C LEU A 539 -49.23 -10.36 3.50
N SER A 540 -49.73 -9.16 3.76
CA SER A 540 -51.07 -8.81 3.32
C SER A 540 -51.14 -8.94 1.80
N TYR A 541 -52.27 -9.42 1.26
CA TYR A 541 -52.49 -9.55 -0.20
C TYR A 541 -52.19 -8.23 -0.94
N LYS A 542 -52.47 -7.08 -0.30
CA LYS A 542 -52.19 -5.76 -0.81
C LYS A 542 -50.69 -5.47 -0.89
N ASP A 543 -49.96 -5.80 0.15
CA ASP A 543 -48.52 -5.58 0.23
C ASP A 543 -47.78 -6.52 -0.73
N GLN A 544 -48.23 -7.77 -0.89
CA GLN A 544 -47.68 -8.71 -1.86
C GLN A 544 -47.85 -8.23 -3.31
N ARG A 545 -49.05 -7.73 -3.65
CA ARG A 545 -49.32 -7.20 -4.97
C ARG A 545 -48.51 -5.93 -5.25
N GLU A 546 -48.36 -5.06 -4.24
CA GLU A 546 -47.52 -3.86 -4.33
C GLU A 546 -46.05 -4.22 -4.56
N LEU A 547 -45.53 -5.25 -3.87
CA LEU A 547 -44.17 -5.77 -4.04
C LEU A 547 -43.93 -6.32 -5.44
N ASP A 548 -44.90 -7.02 -6.02
CA ASP A 548 -44.79 -7.60 -7.35
C ASP A 548 -44.91 -6.52 -8.46
N ASP A 549 -45.67 -5.41 -8.24
CA ASP A 549 -45.88 -4.34 -9.20
C ASP A 549 -44.77 -3.26 -9.18
N LEU A 550 -44.09 -3.05 -8.04
CA LEU A 550 -43.09 -2.00 -7.86
C LEU A 550 -41.89 -2.12 -8.81
N PRO A 551 -41.26 -3.29 -9.05
CA PRO A 551 -40.14 -3.42 -9.96
C PRO A 551 -40.45 -2.96 -11.40
N GLY A 552 -41.61 -3.32 -11.94
CA GLY A 552 -42.04 -2.90 -13.24
C GLY A 552 -42.26 -1.38 -13.35
N ARG A 553 -42.78 -0.74 -12.28
CA ARG A 553 -42.95 0.72 -12.21
C ARG A 553 -41.60 1.42 -12.12
N MET A 554 -40.64 0.90 -11.37
CA MET A 554 -39.27 1.44 -11.25
C MET A 554 -38.56 1.40 -12.61
N GLU A 555 -38.69 0.31 -13.36
CA GLU A 555 -38.11 0.18 -14.71
C GLU A 555 -38.67 1.21 -15.69
N ILE A 556 -39.99 1.46 -15.66
CA ILE A 556 -40.63 2.50 -16.48
C ILE A 556 -40.13 3.89 -16.09
N MET A 557 -40.02 4.19 -14.78
CA MET A 557 -39.52 5.49 -14.29
C MET A 557 -38.05 5.69 -14.69
N GLN A 558 -37.23 4.65 -14.60
CA GLN A 558 -35.84 4.71 -15.05
C GLN A 558 -35.74 5.01 -16.55
N GLY A 559 -36.53 4.36 -17.38
CA GLY A 559 -36.57 4.64 -18.81
C GLY A 559 -37.01 6.10 -19.13
N GLN A 560 -37.90 6.65 -18.33
CA GLN A 560 -38.30 8.07 -18.45
C GLN A 560 -37.16 9.02 -18.05
N ILE A 561 -36.43 8.71 -16.96
CA ILE A 561 -35.25 9.46 -16.51
C ILE A 561 -34.18 9.46 -17.60
N ASP A 562 -33.91 8.32 -18.21
CA ASP A 562 -32.91 8.18 -19.26
C ASP A 562 -33.28 8.97 -20.52
N SER A 563 -34.58 8.99 -20.89
CA SER A 563 -35.06 9.76 -22.02
C SER A 563 -34.98 11.28 -21.79
N LEU A 564 -35.38 11.75 -20.59
CA LEU A 564 -35.28 13.16 -20.20
C LEU A 564 -33.83 13.63 -20.07
N THR A 565 -32.95 12.77 -19.56
CA THR A 565 -31.52 13.04 -19.49
C THR A 565 -30.89 13.15 -20.87
N SER A 566 -31.30 12.28 -21.80
CA SER A 566 -30.88 12.36 -23.20
C SER A 566 -31.34 13.63 -23.88
N GLU A 567 -32.59 14.09 -23.61
CA GLU A 567 -33.12 15.36 -24.12
C GLU A 567 -32.34 16.57 -23.57
N LEU A 568 -31.98 16.56 -22.27
CA LEU A 568 -31.15 17.61 -21.65
C LEU A 568 -29.71 17.64 -22.16
N SER A 569 -29.19 16.51 -22.62
CA SER A 569 -27.81 16.38 -23.13
C SER A 569 -27.62 16.93 -24.55
N ILE A 570 -28.72 17.31 -25.24
CA ILE A 570 -28.62 17.89 -26.57
C ILE A 570 -27.94 19.27 -26.49
N SER A 571 -26.79 19.37 -27.13
CA SER A 571 -25.96 20.58 -27.17
C SER A 571 -26.81 21.79 -27.66
N ASN A 572 -26.93 22.83 -26.82
CA ASN A 572 -27.66 24.08 -27.06
C ASN A 572 -29.17 24.09 -26.77
N LEU A 573 -29.77 23.10 -26.10
CA LEU A 573 -31.19 23.15 -25.72
C LEU A 573 -31.49 24.38 -24.84
N PHE A 574 -30.63 24.68 -23.87
CA PHE A 574 -30.75 25.85 -22.99
C PHE A 574 -30.71 27.20 -23.74
N GLN A 575 -29.96 27.28 -24.83
CA GLN A 575 -29.83 28.50 -25.64
C GLN A 575 -30.97 28.65 -26.63
N ARG A 576 -31.54 27.54 -27.13
CA ARG A 576 -32.62 27.54 -28.15
C ARG A 576 -34.01 27.65 -27.55
N ASP A 577 -34.27 26.96 -26.46
CA ASP A 577 -35.59 26.95 -25.81
C ASP A 577 -35.46 26.76 -24.28
N ARG A 578 -35.25 27.88 -23.60
CA ARG A 578 -35.10 27.92 -22.14
C ARG A 578 -36.35 27.40 -21.41
N LYS A 579 -37.55 27.65 -21.95
CA LYS A 579 -38.78 27.17 -21.33
C LYS A 579 -38.88 25.64 -21.38
N ARG A 580 -38.48 25.03 -22.49
CA ARG A 580 -38.44 23.58 -22.63
C ARG A 580 -37.42 22.96 -21.70
N TYR A 581 -36.23 23.55 -21.58
CA TYR A 581 -35.17 23.12 -20.65
C TYR A 581 -35.66 23.12 -19.20
N ASP A 582 -36.34 24.21 -18.74
CA ASP A 582 -36.85 24.33 -17.37
C ASP A 582 -37.95 23.28 -17.09
N ILE A 583 -38.82 22.99 -18.04
CA ILE A 583 -39.87 21.97 -17.92
C ILE A 583 -39.26 20.58 -17.81
N VAL A 584 -38.32 20.21 -18.71
CA VAL A 584 -37.68 18.89 -18.72
C VAL A 584 -36.84 18.67 -17.47
N SER A 585 -36.17 19.71 -16.97
CA SER A 585 -35.41 19.66 -15.72
C SER A 585 -36.31 19.41 -14.50
N LEU A 586 -37.49 20.07 -14.44
CA LEU A 586 -38.48 19.88 -13.38
C LEU A 586 -39.10 18.47 -13.41
N GLU A 587 -39.40 17.96 -14.62
CA GLU A 587 -39.91 16.60 -14.81
C GLU A 587 -38.86 15.55 -14.43
N LEU A 588 -37.58 15.78 -14.73
CA LEU A 588 -36.48 14.93 -14.33
C LEU A 588 -36.34 14.86 -12.81
N GLU A 589 -36.33 16.03 -12.13
CA GLU A 589 -36.27 16.06 -10.66
C GLU A 589 -37.45 15.32 -10.01
N LYS A 590 -38.65 15.44 -10.57
CA LYS A 590 -39.83 14.76 -10.07
C LYS A 590 -39.68 13.24 -10.22
N ASN A 591 -39.31 12.76 -11.42
CA ASN A 591 -39.16 11.34 -11.68
C ASN A 591 -38.04 10.69 -10.83
N VAL A 592 -36.95 11.41 -10.58
CA VAL A 592 -35.85 10.94 -9.67
C VAL A 592 -36.36 10.83 -8.22
N LYS A 593 -37.21 11.77 -7.75
CA LYS A 593 -37.81 11.69 -6.42
C LYS A 593 -38.79 10.53 -6.31
N ASP A 594 -39.63 10.35 -7.32
CA ASP A 594 -40.65 9.30 -7.35
C ASP A 594 -39.98 7.91 -7.43
N LEU A 595 -38.88 7.77 -8.16
CA LEU A 595 -38.08 6.54 -8.21
C LEU A 595 -37.48 6.19 -6.83
N LYS A 596 -36.85 7.15 -6.14
CA LYS A 596 -36.33 6.95 -4.79
C LYS A 596 -37.38 6.52 -3.78
N LEU A 597 -38.60 7.09 -3.86
CA LEU A 597 -39.68 6.69 -2.99
C LEU A 597 -40.18 5.28 -3.30
N ALA A 598 -40.21 4.89 -4.56
CA ALA A 598 -40.57 3.54 -4.98
C ALA A 598 -39.51 2.51 -4.51
N GLU A 599 -38.22 2.83 -4.61
CA GLU A 599 -37.11 2.00 -4.12
C GLU A 599 -37.18 1.80 -2.60
N GLN A 600 -37.39 2.88 -1.83
CA GLN A 600 -37.54 2.77 -0.37
C GLN A 600 -38.72 1.90 0.01
N ARG A 601 -39.85 2.08 -0.69
CA ARG A 601 -41.06 1.30 -0.42
C ARG A 601 -40.90 -0.17 -0.75
N TRP A 602 -40.20 -0.48 -1.83
CA TRP A 602 -39.85 -1.85 -2.21
C TRP A 602 -38.97 -2.51 -1.17
N LEU A 603 -37.93 -1.83 -0.67
CA LEU A 603 -37.06 -2.33 0.40
C LEU A 603 -37.82 -2.61 1.69
N GLU A 604 -38.71 -1.70 2.13
CA GLU A 604 -39.55 -1.91 3.32
C GLU A 604 -40.44 -3.16 3.22
N LEU A 605 -41.00 -3.40 2.03
CA LEU A 605 -41.86 -4.56 1.80
C LEU A 605 -41.06 -5.87 1.73
N GLU A 606 -39.86 -5.84 1.15
CA GLU A 606 -38.93 -6.99 1.08
C GLU A 606 -38.40 -7.35 2.47
N GLU A 607 -38.00 -6.37 3.28
CA GLU A 607 -37.61 -6.58 4.68
C GLU A 607 -38.74 -7.21 5.50
N ARG A 608 -39.96 -6.69 5.35
CA ARG A 608 -41.12 -7.22 6.05
C ARG A 608 -41.49 -8.63 5.61
N LYS A 609 -41.27 -8.98 4.34
CA LYS A 609 -41.42 -10.34 3.84
C LYS A 609 -40.41 -11.29 4.47
N LEU A 610 -39.13 -10.89 4.52
CA LEU A 610 -38.05 -11.65 5.15
C LEU A 610 -38.28 -11.85 6.67
N GLU A 611 -38.79 -10.83 7.38
CA GLU A 611 -39.12 -10.94 8.78
C GLU A 611 -40.27 -11.97 9.05
N LEU A 612 -41.24 -12.02 8.15
CA LEU A 612 -42.36 -12.98 8.25
C LEU A 612 -41.98 -14.40 7.83
N GLU A 613 -41.00 -14.56 6.93
CA GLU A 613 -40.44 -15.86 6.53
C GLU A 613 -39.48 -16.43 7.59
N ASN A 614 -38.85 -15.55 8.39
CA ASN A 614 -37.95 -15.94 9.48
C ASN A 614 -38.65 -16.16 10.84
N GLN A 615 -39.98 -15.88 10.97
CA GLN A 615 -40.81 -16.17 12.13
C GLN A 615 -41.59 -17.48 11.98
#